data_1039068fabea52436b01fa342e3f7f91
#
_entry.id   1039068fabea52436b01fa342e3f7f91
#
_cell.length_a   1.000
_cell.length_b   1.000
_cell.length_c   1.000
_cell.angle_alpha   90.00
_cell.angle_beta   90.00
_cell.angle_gamma   90.00
#
_symmetry.space_group_name_H-M   'P 1'
#
loop_
_entity.id
_entity.type
_entity.pdbx_description
1 polymer ?
#
loop_
_entity_poly.entity_id
_entity_poly.type
_entity_poly.pdbx_seq_one_letter_code
_entity_poly.pdbx_strand_id
1 'polypeptide(L)'
;MIRIFYQGAIQMSRTEEVELTNMCMLCDGKGNVLVQNKKNHPTWHGWNFPGGHVEKGEYVTPSVIREMKEETGLTIENPKLCGIKEFHKTEDGKRYIVFLYVANRFSGELKSSAEGDVFWYPLSELQQSTELIDGFEEMLPVFTSDGISEVYYTQDGDTVFC
;
A
#
# COMPACT_ATOMS: atom_id res chain seq x y z
N MET A 1 -27.65 -54.92 7.72
CA MET A 1 -26.57 -54.17 7.02
C MET A 1 -26.76 -52.69 7.32
N ILE A 2 -26.01 -52.18 8.32
CA ILE A 2 -26.14 -50.80 8.80
C ILE A 2 -25.19 -49.94 7.95
N ARG A 3 -25.74 -49.03 7.15
CA ARG A 3 -24.96 -47.99 6.45
C ARG A 3 -24.68 -46.88 7.43
N ILE A 4 -23.43 -46.75 7.88
CA ILE A 4 -22.94 -45.62 8.63
C ILE A 4 -22.66 -44.53 7.60
N PHE A 5 -23.49 -43.47 7.62
CA PHE A 5 -23.19 -42.22 6.88
C PHE A 5 -22.16 -41.46 7.70
N TYR A 6 -20.91 -41.44 7.23
CA TYR A 6 -19.94 -40.44 7.67
C TYR A 6 -20.41 -39.08 7.15
N GLN A 7 -20.99 -38.28 8.02
CA GLN A 7 -21.06 -36.83 7.77
C GLN A 7 -19.64 -36.31 7.86
N GLY A 8 -19.01 -36.08 6.69
CA GLY A 8 -17.74 -35.40 6.61
C GLY A 8 -17.92 -34.00 7.21
N ALA A 9 -17.25 -33.72 8.31
CA ALA A 9 -17.10 -32.36 8.79
C ALA A 9 -16.47 -31.55 7.67
N ILE A 10 -17.17 -30.55 7.18
CA ILE A 10 -16.58 -29.55 6.23
C ILE A 10 -15.50 -28.84 7.05
N GLN A 11 -14.25 -29.24 6.83
CA GLN A 11 -13.11 -28.54 7.40
C GLN A 11 -13.03 -27.21 6.66
N MET A 12 -13.55 -26.14 7.27
CA MET A 12 -13.41 -24.80 6.72
C MET A 12 -11.92 -24.49 6.60
N SER A 13 -11.47 -24.27 5.37
CA SER A 13 -10.10 -23.83 5.13
C SER A 13 -9.87 -22.51 5.88
N ARG A 14 -8.73 -22.41 6.60
CA ARG A 14 -8.29 -21.16 7.22
C ARG A 14 -7.47 -20.30 6.26
N THR A 15 -7.30 -20.76 5.02
CA THR A 15 -6.59 -20.05 3.97
C THR A 15 -7.57 -19.26 3.13
N GLU A 16 -7.17 -18.07 2.76
CA GLU A 16 -7.86 -17.20 1.81
C GLU A 16 -6.90 -16.67 0.74
N GLU A 17 -7.42 -16.21 -0.38
CA GLU A 17 -6.64 -15.52 -1.39
C GLU A 17 -6.39 -14.09 -0.96
N VAL A 18 -5.13 -13.65 -1.03
CA VAL A 18 -4.69 -12.32 -0.60
C VAL A 18 -3.82 -11.72 -1.69
N GLU A 19 -4.07 -10.46 -2.05
CA GLU A 19 -3.13 -9.65 -2.82
C GLU A 19 -2.25 -8.85 -1.87
N LEU A 20 -0.94 -9.02 -1.99
CA LEU A 20 0.05 -8.32 -1.20
C LEU A 20 0.65 -7.18 -2.01
N THR A 21 0.59 -5.99 -1.46
CA THR A 21 1.16 -4.79 -2.06
C THR A 21 1.95 -3.99 -1.05
N ASN A 22 2.66 -3.00 -1.52
CA ASN A 22 3.42 -2.09 -0.68
C ASN A 22 3.28 -0.65 -1.16
N MET A 23 3.63 0.29 -0.28
CA MET A 23 3.67 1.71 -0.56
C MET A 23 4.73 2.36 0.33
N CYS A 24 5.44 3.36 -0.18
CA CYS A 24 6.49 4.04 0.56
C CYS A 24 6.32 5.55 0.57
N MET A 25 6.15 6.13 1.76
CA MET A 25 6.33 7.55 1.98
C MET A 25 7.82 7.85 2.08
N LEU A 26 8.41 8.35 0.98
CA LEU A 26 9.82 8.76 0.95
C LEU A 26 9.91 10.24 1.30
N CYS A 27 10.67 10.57 2.35
CA CYS A 27 10.88 11.92 2.84
C CYS A 27 12.25 12.46 2.41
N ASP A 28 12.30 13.74 1.98
CA ASP A 28 13.55 14.41 1.56
C ASP A 28 14.36 15.03 2.71
N GLY A 29 13.81 14.97 3.95
CA GLY A 29 14.39 15.62 5.12
C GLY A 29 14.18 17.13 5.20
N LYS A 30 13.43 17.74 4.27
CA LYS A 30 13.12 19.18 4.21
C LYS A 30 11.61 19.45 4.33
N GLY A 31 10.83 18.43 4.70
CA GLY A 31 9.38 18.54 4.84
C GLY A 31 8.59 18.12 3.61
N ASN A 32 9.27 17.66 2.54
CA ASN A 32 8.58 17.13 1.38
C ASN A 32 8.58 15.61 1.37
N VAL A 33 7.57 15.06 0.70
CA VAL A 33 7.42 13.64 0.40
C VAL A 33 7.35 13.41 -1.09
N LEU A 34 7.80 12.25 -1.55
CA LEU A 34 7.72 11.88 -2.95
C LEU A 34 6.31 11.41 -3.29
N VAL A 35 5.70 12.05 -4.26
CA VAL A 35 4.36 11.76 -4.76
C VAL A 35 4.45 11.24 -6.19
N GLN A 36 3.60 10.28 -6.52
CA GLN A 36 3.41 9.78 -7.88
C GLN A 36 2.00 10.14 -8.37
N ASN A 37 1.89 10.78 -9.52
CA ASN A 37 0.62 11.01 -10.20
C ASN A 37 0.35 9.85 -11.17
N LYS A 38 -0.49 8.90 -10.74
CA LYS A 38 -0.89 7.74 -11.56
C LYS A 38 -1.88 8.17 -12.64
N LYS A 39 -1.43 8.20 -13.90
CA LYS A 39 -2.24 8.67 -15.04
C LYS A 39 -2.95 7.55 -15.80
N ASN A 40 -2.39 6.35 -15.80
CA ASN A 40 -2.78 5.28 -16.71
C ASN A 40 -3.48 4.09 -16.02
N HIS A 41 -3.80 4.18 -14.75
CA HIS A 41 -4.50 3.10 -14.05
C HIS A 41 -6.02 3.24 -14.21
N PRO A 42 -6.77 2.18 -14.58
CA PRO A 42 -8.20 2.28 -14.87
C PRO A 42 -9.07 2.69 -13.68
N THR A 43 -8.62 2.42 -12.45
CA THR A 43 -9.38 2.68 -11.21
C THR A 43 -8.68 3.61 -10.23
N TRP A 44 -7.36 3.78 -10.33
CA TRP A 44 -6.55 4.56 -9.38
C TRP A 44 -5.96 5.77 -10.08
N HIS A 45 -6.78 6.83 -10.25
CA HIS A 45 -6.34 8.09 -10.82
C HIS A 45 -6.02 9.07 -9.70
N GLY A 46 -4.90 9.76 -9.80
CA GLY A 46 -4.52 10.80 -8.87
C GLY A 46 -3.18 10.56 -8.19
N TRP A 47 -2.94 11.35 -7.17
CA TRP A 47 -1.68 11.32 -6.44
C TRP A 47 -1.68 10.25 -5.37
N ASN A 48 -0.56 9.53 -5.32
CA ASN A 48 -0.31 8.46 -4.37
C ASN A 48 1.18 8.45 -3.98
N PHE A 49 1.55 7.70 -2.95
CA PHE A 49 2.94 7.34 -2.76
C PHE A 49 3.33 6.20 -3.71
N PRO A 50 4.58 6.16 -4.21
CA PRO A 50 5.06 5.07 -5.04
C PRO A 50 5.00 3.73 -4.32
N GLY A 51 4.78 2.67 -5.09
CA GLY A 51 4.69 1.29 -4.62
C GLY A 51 3.84 0.43 -5.53
N GLY A 52 3.85 -0.88 -5.28
CA GLY A 52 3.20 -1.84 -6.15
C GLY A 52 3.02 -3.21 -5.54
N HIS A 53 2.92 -4.23 -6.38
CA HIS A 53 2.65 -5.60 -5.95
C HIS A 53 3.91 -6.30 -5.45
N VAL A 54 3.72 -7.12 -4.41
CA VAL A 54 4.73 -8.10 -3.99
C VAL A 54 4.64 -9.29 -4.93
N GLU A 55 5.69 -9.55 -5.69
CA GLU A 55 5.71 -10.64 -6.64
C GLU A 55 5.72 -12.01 -5.95
N LYS A 56 5.28 -13.05 -6.68
CA LYS A 56 5.25 -14.40 -6.15
C LYS A 56 6.65 -14.88 -5.73
N GLY A 57 6.80 -15.18 -4.44
CA GLY A 57 8.08 -15.62 -3.87
C GLY A 57 9.01 -14.48 -3.45
N GLU A 58 8.60 -13.25 -3.64
CA GLU A 58 9.32 -12.06 -3.18
C GLU A 58 8.97 -11.74 -1.71
N TYR A 59 9.92 -11.18 -0.98
CA TYR A 59 9.67 -10.65 0.37
C TYR A 59 9.24 -9.18 0.30
N VAL A 60 8.43 -8.75 1.26
CA VAL A 60 7.78 -7.43 1.23
C VAL A 60 8.78 -6.26 1.23
N THR A 61 9.83 -6.31 2.07
CA THR A 61 10.82 -5.22 2.10
C THR A 61 11.68 -5.15 0.81
N PRO A 62 12.19 -6.25 0.24
CA PRO A 62 12.80 -6.21 -1.10
C PRO A 62 11.86 -5.67 -2.18
N SER A 63 10.58 -6.03 -2.14
CA SER A 63 9.57 -5.56 -3.09
C SER A 63 9.44 -4.04 -3.08
N VAL A 64 9.29 -3.40 -1.92
CA VAL A 64 9.18 -1.94 -1.86
C VAL A 64 10.44 -1.24 -2.36
N ILE A 65 11.63 -1.81 -2.14
CA ILE A 65 12.89 -1.25 -2.68
C ILE A 65 12.91 -1.35 -4.21
N ARG A 66 12.47 -2.48 -4.77
CA ARG A 66 12.37 -2.69 -6.22
C ARG A 66 11.37 -1.71 -6.85
N GLU A 67 10.13 -1.64 -6.33
CA GLU A 67 9.08 -0.74 -6.83
C GLU A 67 9.55 0.72 -6.82
N MET A 68 10.14 1.18 -5.71
CA MET A 68 10.68 2.53 -5.62
C MET A 68 11.73 2.79 -6.72
N LYS A 69 12.58 1.80 -7.02
CA LYS A 69 13.60 1.93 -8.07
C LYS A 69 12.98 1.98 -9.47
N GLU A 70 12.00 1.13 -9.75
CA GLU A 70 11.34 1.00 -11.03
C GLU A 70 10.50 2.24 -11.34
N GLU A 71 9.70 2.68 -10.38
CA GLU A 71 8.76 3.80 -10.57
C GLU A 71 9.42 5.19 -10.51
N THR A 72 10.49 5.34 -9.72
CA THR A 72 11.03 6.66 -9.38
C THR A 72 12.50 6.87 -9.77
N GLY A 73 13.22 5.80 -10.13
CA GLY A 73 14.68 5.85 -10.34
C GLY A 73 15.49 5.91 -9.04
N LEU A 74 14.85 6.03 -7.87
CA LEU A 74 15.52 6.13 -6.58
C LEU A 74 15.67 4.76 -5.91
N THR A 75 16.83 4.50 -5.34
CA THR A 75 17.06 3.33 -4.48
C THR A 75 16.96 3.79 -3.03
N ILE A 76 15.95 3.31 -2.32
CA ILE A 76 15.75 3.62 -0.89
C ILE A 76 16.60 2.69 -0.02
N GLU A 77 17.03 3.22 1.14
CA GLU A 77 17.84 2.49 2.10
C GLU A 77 17.10 2.35 3.43
N ASN A 78 17.12 1.13 3.99
CA ASN A 78 16.53 0.82 5.29
C ASN A 78 15.09 1.32 5.47
N PRO A 79 14.16 1.03 4.55
CA PRO A 79 12.77 1.41 4.71
C PRO A 79 12.20 0.76 5.98
N LYS A 80 11.44 1.54 6.74
CA LYS A 80 10.82 1.10 7.99
C LYS A 80 9.33 0.82 7.74
N LEU A 81 8.88 -0.38 8.06
CA LEU A 81 7.45 -0.72 8.06
C LEU A 81 6.75 0.05 9.19
N CYS A 82 5.74 0.85 8.85
CA CYS A 82 4.94 1.64 9.79
C CYS A 82 3.67 0.93 10.19
N GLY A 83 3.06 0.21 9.24
CA GLY A 83 1.81 -0.50 9.45
C GLY A 83 1.25 -1.05 8.16
N ILE A 84 -0.03 -1.35 8.19
CA ILE A 84 -0.77 -1.91 7.05
C ILE A 84 -2.09 -1.18 6.82
N LYS A 85 -2.53 -1.19 5.56
CA LYS A 85 -3.92 -0.92 5.18
C LYS A 85 -4.50 -2.20 4.62
N GLU A 86 -5.72 -2.57 5.03
CA GLU A 86 -6.38 -3.73 4.47
C GLU A 86 -7.85 -3.51 4.15
N PHE A 87 -8.32 -4.19 3.13
CA PHE A 87 -9.72 -4.19 2.72
C PHE A 87 -10.03 -5.42 1.86
N HIS A 88 -11.31 -5.71 1.67
CA HIS A 88 -11.75 -6.71 0.71
C HIS A 88 -12.18 -6.03 -0.58
N LYS A 89 -11.64 -6.50 -1.71
CA LYS A 89 -12.07 -6.02 -3.02
C LYS A 89 -13.53 -6.37 -3.26
N THR A 90 -14.29 -5.41 -3.75
CA THR A 90 -15.72 -5.60 -4.05
C THR A 90 -15.96 -6.51 -5.26
N GLU A 91 -14.98 -6.59 -6.18
CA GLU A 91 -15.12 -7.31 -7.45
C GLU A 91 -14.99 -8.82 -7.30
N ASP A 92 -14.08 -9.29 -6.46
CA ASP A 92 -13.76 -10.72 -6.32
C ASP A 92 -13.70 -11.20 -4.85
N GLY A 93 -13.89 -10.30 -3.90
CA GLY A 93 -13.88 -10.60 -2.46
C GLY A 93 -12.51 -10.94 -1.88
N LYS A 94 -11.44 -10.81 -2.66
CA LYS A 94 -10.07 -11.06 -2.17
C LYS A 94 -9.66 -10.01 -1.16
N ARG A 95 -8.94 -10.43 -0.14
CA ARG A 95 -8.29 -9.52 0.79
C ARG A 95 -7.13 -8.81 0.07
N TYR A 96 -7.05 -7.51 0.25
CA TYR A 96 -5.97 -6.68 -0.25
C TYR A 96 -5.21 -6.09 0.93
N ILE A 97 -3.91 -6.31 0.99
CA ILE A 97 -3.05 -5.82 2.07
C ILE A 97 -1.98 -4.93 1.47
N VAL A 98 -1.92 -3.68 1.93
CA VAL A 98 -0.88 -2.72 1.59
C VAL A 98 0.07 -2.57 2.77
N PHE A 99 1.32 -2.96 2.62
CA PHE A 99 2.38 -2.72 3.59
C PHE A 99 2.89 -1.30 3.44
N LEU A 100 2.78 -0.49 4.49
CA LEU A 100 3.07 0.94 4.50
C LEU A 100 4.46 1.19 5.08
N TYR A 101 5.36 1.74 4.26
CA TYR A 101 6.75 2.00 4.60
C TYR A 101 7.08 3.48 4.63
N VAL A 102 7.99 3.88 5.51
CA VAL A 102 8.65 5.19 5.49
C VAL A 102 10.13 5.01 5.20
N ALA A 103 10.69 5.87 4.36
CA ALA A 103 12.12 5.98 4.14
C ALA A 103 12.54 7.46 4.09
N ASN A 104 13.79 7.74 4.48
CA ASN A 104 14.38 9.08 4.45
C ASN A 104 15.82 9.07 3.95
N ARG A 105 16.29 7.91 3.47
CA ARG A 105 17.61 7.73 2.87
C ARG A 105 17.45 7.10 1.52
N PHE A 106 18.04 7.71 0.52
CA PHE A 106 17.96 7.25 -0.85
C PHE A 106 19.16 7.73 -1.67
N SER A 107 19.36 7.09 -2.80
CA SER A 107 20.36 7.46 -3.82
C SER A 107 19.75 7.30 -5.22
N GLY A 108 20.44 7.83 -6.22
CA GLY A 108 19.99 7.78 -7.59
C GLY A 108 19.45 9.11 -8.09
N GLU A 109 18.85 9.11 -9.27
CA GLU A 109 18.28 10.28 -9.92
C GLU A 109 16.78 10.09 -10.08
N LEU A 110 15.99 11.08 -9.66
CA LEU A 110 14.54 11.05 -9.78
C LEU A 110 14.13 11.06 -11.25
N LYS A 111 13.35 10.05 -11.64
CA LYS A 111 12.81 9.88 -12.99
C LYS A 111 11.40 9.36 -12.94
N SER A 112 10.51 9.99 -13.69
CA SER A 112 9.17 9.46 -13.94
C SER A 112 9.23 8.18 -14.77
N SER A 113 8.24 7.31 -14.59
CA SER A 113 8.09 6.06 -15.32
C SER A 113 6.84 6.07 -16.20
N ALA A 114 6.58 4.96 -16.89
CA ALA A 114 5.35 4.79 -17.66
C ALA A 114 4.08 4.76 -16.78
N GLU A 115 4.23 4.49 -15.48
CA GLU A 115 3.10 4.44 -14.54
C GLU A 115 2.64 5.81 -14.07
N GLY A 116 3.52 6.83 -14.13
CA GLY A 116 3.14 8.19 -13.74
C GLY A 116 4.32 9.12 -13.55
N ASP A 117 4.00 10.40 -13.38
CA ASP A 117 4.99 11.41 -13.03
C ASP A 117 5.27 11.40 -11.53
N VAL A 118 6.53 11.55 -11.14
CA VAL A 118 6.96 11.64 -9.74
C VAL A 118 7.56 12.99 -9.42
N PHE A 119 7.22 13.54 -8.26
CA PHE A 119 7.67 14.85 -7.82
C PHE A 119 7.65 14.98 -6.29
N TRP A 120 8.45 15.89 -5.77
CA TRP A 120 8.45 16.24 -4.36
C TRP A 120 7.33 17.22 -4.04
N TYR A 121 6.57 16.96 -2.96
CA TYR A 121 5.46 17.80 -2.53
C TYR A 121 5.48 18.01 -1.00
N PRO A 122 5.14 19.22 -0.49
CA PRO A 122 5.10 19.45 0.95
C PRO A 122 4.10 18.53 1.66
N LEU A 123 4.56 17.78 2.64
CA LEU A 123 3.66 16.89 3.41
C LEU A 123 2.54 17.67 4.11
N SER A 124 2.84 18.90 4.58
CA SER A 124 1.85 19.76 5.25
C SER A 124 0.69 20.22 4.36
N GLU A 125 0.87 20.18 3.05
CA GLU A 125 -0.13 20.60 2.06
C GLU A 125 -0.84 19.39 1.42
N LEU A 126 -0.28 18.18 1.58
CA LEU A 126 -0.76 17.00 0.89
C LEU A 126 -2.22 16.65 1.22
N GLN A 127 -2.62 16.75 2.50
CA GLN A 127 -3.99 16.48 2.94
C GLN A 127 -5.05 17.44 2.37
N GLN A 128 -4.63 18.61 1.87
CA GLN A 128 -5.52 19.62 1.30
C GLN A 128 -5.64 19.48 -0.22
N SER A 129 -4.88 18.57 -0.82
CA SER A 129 -4.89 18.35 -2.26
C SER A 129 -6.16 17.62 -2.70
N THR A 130 -6.80 18.12 -3.75
CA THR A 130 -7.94 17.47 -4.40
C THR A 130 -7.52 16.42 -5.43
N GLU A 131 -6.22 16.25 -5.61
CA GLU A 131 -5.63 15.33 -6.61
C GLU A 131 -5.34 13.94 -6.05
N LEU A 132 -5.60 13.70 -4.77
CA LEU A 132 -5.32 12.42 -4.10
C LEU A 132 -6.23 11.31 -4.62
N ILE A 133 -5.72 10.09 -4.70
CA ILE A 133 -6.57 8.92 -4.96
C ILE A 133 -7.52 8.67 -3.78
N ASP A 134 -8.65 8.05 -4.05
CA ASP A 134 -9.60 7.67 -3.00
C ASP A 134 -8.94 6.79 -1.92
N GLY A 135 -9.24 7.09 -0.66
CA GLY A 135 -8.72 6.34 0.48
C GLY A 135 -7.25 6.63 0.82
N PHE A 136 -6.63 7.66 0.20
CA PHE A 136 -5.26 8.06 0.53
C PHE A 136 -5.19 8.77 1.87
N GLU A 137 -6.14 9.66 2.15
CA GLU A 137 -6.16 10.43 3.39
C GLU A 137 -6.22 9.55 4.63
N GLU A 138 -6.95 8.43 4.56
CA GLU A 138 -7.08 7.47 5.64
C GLU A 138 -5.78 6.71 5.93
N MET A 139 -4.85 6.63 4.97
CA MET A 139 -3.55 6.00 5.20
C MET A 139 -2.55 6.92 5.89
N LEU A 140 -2.67 8.23 5.73
CA LEU A 140 -1.69 9.20 6.24
C LEU A 140 -1.42 9.07 7.74
N PRO A 141 -2.43 8.86 8.62
CA PRO A 141 -2.18 8.67 10.05
C PRO A 141 -1.24 7.51 10.35
N VAL A 142 -1.26 6.41 9.57
CA VAL A 142 -0.36 5.27 9.77
C VAL A 142 1.10 5.64 9.51
N PHE A 143 1.36 6.56 8.57
CA PHE A 143 2.72 7.05 8.29
C PHE A 143 3.21 8.11 9.27
N THR A 144 2.30 8.90 9.83
CA THR A 144 2.64 10.16 10.52
C THR A 144 2.39 10.15 12.01
N SER A 145 1.66 9.16 12.54
CA SER A 145 1.28 9.09 13.96
C SER A 145 1.94 7.91 14.66
N ASP A 146 2.51 8.15 15.81
CA ASP A 146 2.93 7.07 16.69
C ASP A 146 1.70 6.39 17.31
N GLY A 147 1.63 5.07 17.23
CA GLY A 147 0.57 4.27 17.85
C GLY A 147 -0.59 3.88 16.95
N ILE A 148 -0.58 4.27 15.66
CA ILE A 148 -1.48 3.73 14.64
C ILE A 148 -0.64 2.84 13.72
N SER A 149 -0.98 1.55 13.66
CA SER A 149 -0.25 0.58 12.85
C SER A 149 -1.13 -0.16 11.85
N GLU A 150 -2.43 0.08 11.89
CA GLU A 150 -3.38 -0.57 10.99
C GLU A 150 -4.53 0.37 10.66
N VAL A 151 -4.96 0.34 9.41
CA VAL A 151 -6.21 0.93 8.95
C VAL A 151 -6.95 -0.07 8.08
N TYR A 152 -8.23 -0.27 8.34
CA TYR A 152 -9.09 -1.15 7.53
C TYR A 152 -10.50 -0.60 7.36
N TYR A 153 -11.19 -1.12 6.35
CA TYR A 153 -12.60 -0.79 6.12
C TYR A 153 -13.49 -1.95 6.57
N THR A 154 -14.52 -1.62 7.36
CA THR A 154 -15.56 -2.58 7.75
C THR A 154 -16.46 -2.91 6.56
N GLN A 155 -17.29 -3.95 6.71
CA GLN A 155 -18.30 -4.28 5.69
C GLN A 155 -19.34 -3.18 5.49
N ASP A 156 -19.57 -2.33 6.50
CA ASP A 156 -20.48 -1.19 6.45
C ASP A 156 -19.83 0.07 5.84
N GLY A 157 -18.52 -0.01 5.52
CA GLY A 157 -17.77 1.08 4.90
C GLY A 157 -17.10 2.04 5.88
N ASP A 158 -17.13 1.75 7.18
CA ASP A 158 -16.48 2.58 8.19
C ASP A 158 -14.96 2.35 8.17
N THR A 159 -14.19 3.44 8.32
CA THR A 159 -12.74 3.39 8.49
C THR A 159 -12.38 3.17 9.97
N VAL A 160 -11.55 2.18 10.25
CA VAL A 160 -11.08 1.85 11.60
C VAL A 160 -9.56 1.95 11.66
N PHE A 161 -9.06 2.57 12.73
CA PHE A 161 -7.63 2.70 13.04
C PHE A 161 -7.28 1.91 14.30
N CYS A 162 -6.15 1.16 14.28
CA CYS A 162 -5.62 0.38 15.39
C CYS A 162 -4.15 0.68 15.64
#